data_0c47ae58e09368f642e624b4dbc16e7c
#
_entry.id   0c47ae58e09368f642e624b4dbc16e7c
#
_cell.length_a   1.000
_cell.length_b   1.000
_cell.length_c   1.000
_cell.angle_alpha   90.00
_cell.angle_beta   90.00
_cell.angle_gamma   90.00
#
_symmetry.space_group_name_H-M   'P 1'
#
loop_
_entity.id
_entity.type
_entity.pdbx_description
1 polymer ?
#
loop_
_entity_poly.entity_id
_entity_poly.type
_entity_poly.pdbx_seq_one_letter_code
_entity_poly.pdbx_strand_id
1 'polypeptide(L)'
;MLGDNALFASAYGNVGSSIYYALGLVAALALGLTPVVFILTGALFYFTATTYAEATAMYPEAGGSSLFARQAFNEFWSFFTAWAQMLNYVITIAISAFFAAHYAGGVSWDYFSTSPGDIVFGVALIALLALVNVRGVKDAVSVNIVLAVIDFMSQLALVLAGLFLVFNPEVLSQNMSFLGTAPTWKDFLIAIPLGTVAYTGIETISNMAGEAKEEAKTIPASIKRVMIAVFAIYFTLPWIALSALPVRCGGDGSCTTLLGVPKEDGGYASDPILGIVENMALGPLQGAAEVYVAVLAVTILVAATNAGVLGVSRLTYSMGIHRQMPDSLRRLHPHFRTPYIGILVFSALACVALLPGQAEFLGLIYAFGAMLSFSMAHLALIRLRVTEPDVPRPYRSPGRLRVRGHDLPPLAVLGVLGTLLSFGVISALNVSVAAAGSGWLLLGMLLYVVYRRRQGLDLVSTHKVAIPEPVVDHEAEYDSVLVPVSDGYDEHVMATATKLAARKRRGIHVVSFVTVPHALPISAPLPDEEAAAQSVLEQARIQGGRRVSGHLERIRPGQAGRRIVEEASDMRAAAIVLALPQRIDGASLFGKTLETVLAERPCRVVIESTPPPAATVKRRRAIERAGAAP
;
A
#
# COMPACT_ATOMS: atom_id res chain seq x y z
N MET A 1 -10.13 -3.51 -0.86
CA MET A 1 -10.14 -2.04 -0.75
C MET A 1 -10.05 -1.64 0.71
N LEU A 2 -9.15 -0.70 1.03
CA LEU A 2 -8.83 -0.26 2.38
C LEU A 2 -9.74 0.90 2.82
N GLY A 3 -10.30 0.80 4.02
CA GLY A 3 -11.02 1.91 4.65
C GLY A 3 -10.07 2.92 5.30
N ASP A 4 -10.60 4.04 5.79
CA ASP A 4 -9.85 5.13 6.43
C ASP A 4 -9.07 4.68 7.68
N ASN A 5 -9.57 3.73 8.46
CA ASN A 5 -8.85 3.18 9.63
C ASN A 5 -7.60 2.38 9.23
N ALA A 6 -7.66 1.64 8.12
CA ALA A 6 -6.51 0.87 7.64
C ALA A 6 -5.42 1.78 7.08
N LEU A 7 -5.80 2.81 6.30
CA LEU A 7 -4.87 3.82 5.80
C LEU A 7 -4.25 4.65 6.93
N PHE A 8 -5.07 5.07 7.92
CA PHE A 8 -4.60 5.74 9.12
C PHE A 8 -3.55 4.91 9.84
N ALA A 9 -3.87 3.65 10.16
CA ALA A 9 -2.97 2.78 10.92
C ALA A 9 -1.64 2.50 10.19
N SER A 10 -1.71 2.29 8.87
CA SER A 10 -0.50 2.07 8.07
C SER A 10 0.41 3.30 8.04
N ALA A 11 -0.17 4.50 7.91
CA ALA A 11 0.61 5.74 7.90
C ALA A 11 1.08 6.12 9.30
N TYR A 12 0.21 6.01 10.31
CA TYR A 12 0.58 6.31 11.71
C TYR A 12 1.68 5.37 12.18
N GLY A 13 1.62 4.06 11.89
CA GLY A 13 2.67 3.12 12.25
C GLY A 13 4.04 3.48 11.66
N ASN A 14 4.07 4.11 10.48
CA ASN A 14 5.31 4.59 9.87
C ASN A 14 5.76 5.95 10.45
N VAL A 15 4.86 6.92 10.61
CA VAL A 15 5.18 8.22 11.22
C VAL A 15 5.44 8.08 12.72
N GLY A 16 4.55 7.39 13.45
CA GLY A 16 4.59 7.25 14.90
C GLY A 16 5.84 6.53 15.43
N SER A 17 6.41 5.62 14.65
CA SER A 17 7.66 4.94 15.01
C SER A 17 8.88 5.86 15.02
N SER A 18 8.82 6.98 14.30
CA SER A 18 9.98 7.87 14.13
C SER A 18 10.37 8.63 15.40
N ILE A 19 9.46 8.83 16.34
CA ILE A 19 9.76 9.50 17.62
C ILE A 19 10.75 8.71 18.47
N TYR A 20 10.76 7.38 18.35
CA TYR A 20 11.62 6.47 19.10
C TYR A 20 13.11 6.69 18.84
N TYR A 21 13.47 7.36 17.74
CA TYR A 21 14.85 7.71 17.42
C TYR A 21 15.06 9.20 17.17
N ALA A 22 14.10 9.89 16.58
CA ALA A 22 14.27 11.30 16.23
C ALA A 22 14.40 12.20 17.46
N LEU A 23 13.76 11.85 18.58
CA LEU A 23 13.84 12.63 19.81
C LEU A 23 15.28 12.70 20.35
N GLY A 24 15.99 11.58 20.41
CA GLY A 24 17.39 11.54 20.86
C GLY A 24 18.33 12.30 19.92
N LEU A 25 18.19 12.07 18.60
CA LEU A 25 18.99 12.74 17.58
C LEU A 25 18.82 14.27 17.60
N VAL A 26 17.58 14.74 17.77
CA VAL A 26 17.31 16.19 17.87
C VAL A 26 17.81 16.76 19.20
N ALA A 27 17.61 16.05 20.30
CA ALA A 27 18.03 16.50 21.62
C ALA A 27 19.55 16.63 21.75
N ALA A 28 20.32 15.78 21.07
CA ALA A 28 21.78 15.87 21.01
C ALA A 28 22.26 17.21 20.46
N LEU A 29 21.58 17.79 19.49
CA LEU A 29 21.95 19.01 18.80
C LEU A 29 21.20 20.26 19.30
N ALA A 30 19.85 20.11 19.51
CA ALA A 30 19.02 21.24 19.90
C ALA A 30 18.99 21.54 21.40
N LEU A 31 19.43 20.59 22.23
CA LEU A 31 19.43 20.72 23.68
C LEU A 31 18.08 21.22 24.22
N GLY A 32 18.04 22.31 25.02
CA GLY A 32 16.83 22.92 25.55
C GLY A 32 15.86 23.46 24.51
N LEU A 33 16.29 23.64 23.26
CA LEU A 33 15.43 24.06 22.14
C LEU A 33 14.81 22.89 21.36
N THR A 34 14.96 21.65 21.81
CA THR A 34 14.34 20.47 21.21
C THR A 34 12.83 20.63 20.96
N PRO A 35 12.00 21.11 21.91
CA PRO A 35 10.58 21.34 21.65
C PRO A 35 10.32 22.38 20.55
N VAL A 36 11.15 23.42 20.45
CA VAL A 36 11.05 24.43 19.38
C VAL A 36 11.31 23.81 18.01
N VAL A 37 12.31 22.96 17.90
CA VAL A 37 12.57 22.20 16.66
C VAL A 37 11.38 21.35 16.29
N PHE A 38 10.77 20.61 17.23
CA PHE A 38 9.56 19.80 16.95
C PHE A 38 8.36 20.64 16.53
N ILE A 39 8.19 21.86 17.06
CA ILE A 39 7.15 22.80 16.62
C ILE A 39 7.41 23.25 15.17
N LEU A 40 8.63 23.68 14.85
CA LEU A 40 9.00 24.15 13.51
C LEU A 40 8.82 23.04 12.46
N THR A 41 9.31 21.86 12.78
CA THR A 41 9.22 20.69 11.89
C THR A 41 7.80 20.14 11.80
N GLY A 42 7.01 20.24 12.87
CA GLY A 42 5.59 19.97 12.86
C GLY A 42 4.80 20.91 11.93
N ALA A 43 5.14 22.20 11.92
CA ALA A 43 4.55 23.14 10.96
C ALA A 43 4.89 22.75 9.52
N LEU A 44 6.14 22.36 9.25
CA LEU A 44 6.56 21.87 7.94
C LEU A 44 5.84 20.58 7.54
N PHE A 45 5.64 19.67 8.49
CA PHE A 45 4.82 18.47 8.29
C PHE A 45 3.37 18.81 7.93
N TYR A 46 2.75 19.79 8.60
CA TYR A 46 1.41 20.25 8.28
C TYR A 46 1.30 20.72 6.82
N PHE A 47 2.30 21.50 6.34
CA PHE A 47 2.34 21.96 4.96
C PHE A 47 2.46 20.78 3.99
N THR A 48 3.31 19.81 4.32
CA THR A 48 3.53 18.60 3.51
C THR A 48 2.28 17.72 3.50
N ALA A 49 1.67 17.47 4.63
CA ALA A 49 0.47 16.64 4.75
C ALA A 49 -0.72 17.22 3.96
N THR A 50 -0.93 18.55 4.00
CA THR A 50 -1.98 19.21 3.20
C THR A 50 -1.70 19.13 1.69
N THR A 51 -0.43 19.19 1.29
CA THR A 51 0.00 19.01 -0.11
C THR A 51 -0.29 17.58 -0.58
N TYR A 52 0.08 16.59 0.21
CA TYR A 52 -0.20 15.18 -0.11
C TYR A 52 -1.70 14.88 -0.12
N ALA A 53 -2.47 15.46 0.80
CA ALA A 53 -3.93 15.29 0.83
C ALA A 53 -4.60 15.79 -0.45
N GLU A 54 -4.19 16.95 -0.97
CA GLU A 54 -4.73 17.49 -2.22
C GLU A 54 -4.26 16.69 -3.44
N ALA A 55 -2.95 16.50 -3.59
CA ALA A 55 -2.38 15.85 -4.76
C ALA A 55 -2.78 14.37 -4.87
N THR A 56 -2.84 13.63 -3.75
CA THR A 56 -3.27 12.22 -3.76
C THR A 56 -4.77 12.08 -4.04
N ALA A 57 -5.61 13.01 -3.54
CA ALA A 57 -7.04 12.98 -3.84
C ALA A 57 -7.35 13.34 -5.31
N MET A 58 -6.47 14.11 -5.99
CA MET A 58 -6.57 14.37 -7.42
C MET A 58 -6.15 13.18 -8.27
N TYR A 59 -5.10 12.48 -7.86
CA TYR A 59 -4.50 11.35 -8.58
C TYR A 59 -4.33 10.16 -7.64
N PRO A 60 -5.39 9.36 -7.43
CA PRO A 60 -5.38 8.25 -6.47
C PRO A 60 -4.70 6.99 -7.02
N GLU A 61 -3.50 7.14 -7.59
CA GLU A 61 -2.65 6.05 -8.05
C GLU A 61 -1.43 5.90 -7.12
N ALA A 62 -0.84 4.71 -7.09
CA ALA A 62 0.40 4.48 -6.34
C ALA A 62 1.59 5.22 -6.97
N GLY A 63 2.44 5.83 -6.14
CA GLY A 63 3.62 6.55 -6.61
C GLY A 63 3.96 7.82 -5.81
N GLY A 64 3.01 8.34 -5.03
CA GLY A 64 3.23 9.51 -4.15
C GLY A 64 3.80 10.72 -4.91
N SER A 65 4.84 11.33 -4.34
CA SER A 65 5.49 12.51 -4.93
C SER A 65 6.01 12.30 -6.35
N SER A 66 6.40 11.07 -6.72
CA SER A 66 6.86 10.76 -8.08
C SER A 66 5.72 10.83 -9.10
N LEU A 67 4.52 10.40 -8.72
CA LEU A 67 3.32 10.55 -9.55
C LEU A 67 2.96 12.02 -9.71
N PHE A 68 3.00 12.82 -8.64
CA PHE A 68 2.72 14.25 -8.72
C PHE A 68 3.72 14.97 -9.63
N ALA A 69 5.01 14.62 -9.53
CA ALA A 69 6.05 15.16 -10.40
C ALA A 69 5.84 14.77 -11.88
N ARG A 70 5.34 13.57 -12.16
CA ARG A 70 4.98 13.12 -13.51
C ARG A 70 3.85 13.96 -14.09
N GLN A 71 2.77 14.13 -13.34
CA GLN A 71 1.61 14.90 -13.78
C GLN A 71 1.93 16.39 -13.94
N ALA A 72 2.71 16.93 -13.01
CA ALA A 72 3.06 18.35 -13.05
C ALA A 72 4.12 18.71 -14.10
N PHE A 73 5.11 17.86 -14.32
CA PHE A 73 6.28 18.14 -15.14
C PHE A 73 6.45 17.14 -16.28
N ASN A 74 7.12 16.00 -16.01
CA ASN A 74 7.37 14.94 -16.99
C ASN A 74 8.01 13.71 -16.33
N GLU A 75 8.36 12.70 -17.14
CA GLU A 75 8.92 11.42 -16.69
C GLU A 75 10.30 11.56 -16.03
N PHE A 76 11.15 12.50 -16.49
CA PHE A 76 12.45 12.77 -15.88
C PHE A 76 12.33 13.23 -14.43
N TRP A 77 11.47 14.18 -14.15
CA TRP A 77 11.22 14.69 -12.81
C TRP A 77 10.50 13.66 -11.93
N SER A 78 9.65 12.84 -12.54
CA SER A 78 9.06 11.69 -11.86
C SER A 78 10.13 10.70 -11.36
N PHE A 79 11.07 10.35 -12.25
CA PHE A 79 12.18 9.46 -11.86
C PHE A 79 13.06 10.08 -10.77
N PHE A 80 13.46 11.34 -10.94
CA PHE A 80 14.26 12.05 -9.94
C PHE A 80 13.62 12.02 -8.55
N THR A 81 12.32 12.32 -8.50
CA THR A 81 11.55 12.29 -7.26
C THR A 81 11.42 10.88 -6.69
N ALA A 82 11.15 9.87 -7.54
CA ALA A 82 11.08 8.47 -7.13
C ALA A 82 12.42 8.00 -6.55
N TRP A 83 13.54 8.40 -7.14
CA TRP A 83 14.87 8.00 -6.70
C TRP A 83 15.27 8.67 -5.38
N ALA A 84 14.87 9.91 -5.14
CA ALA A 84 15.00 10.59 -3.84
C ALA A 84 14.14 9.89 -2.77
N GLN A 85 12.90 9.51 -3.11
CA GLN A 85 12.02 8.76 -2.21
C GLN A 85 12.52 7.33 -1.96
N MET A 86 13.22 6.72 -2.92
CA MET A 86 13.86 5.41 -2.74
C MET A 86 14.95 5.46 -1.67
N LEU A 87 15.76 6.52 -1.65
CA LEU A 87 16.74 6.76 -0.59
C LEU A 87 16.05 6.83 0.77
N ASN A 88 14.96 7.57 0.86
CA ASN A 88 14.15 7.66 2.07
C ASN A 88 13.76 6.25 2.57
N TYR A 89 13.19 5.39 1.72
CA TYR A 89 12.81 4.04 2.14
C TYR A 89 13.98 3.14 2.53
N VAL A 90 15.09 3.19 1.78
CA VAL A 90 16.31 2.42 2.10
C VAL A 90 16.81 2.79 3.49
N ILE A 91 16.85 4.10 3.79
CA ILE A 91 17.29 4.56 5.10
C ILE A 91 16.24 4.29 6.19
N THR A 92 14.94 4.34 5.89
CA THR A 92 13.90 3.91 6.84
C THR A 92 14.15 2.47 7.31
N ILE A 93 14.46 1.56 6.36
CA ILE A 93 14.79 0.17 6.69
C ILE A 93 16.00 0.10 7.63
N ALA A 94 17.09 0.81 7.30
CA ALA A 94 18.32 0.78 8.05
C ALA A 94 18.19 1.39 9.45
N ILE A 95 17.63 2.62 9.54
CA ILE A 95 17.53 3.35 10.80
C ILE A 95 16.55 2.68 11.77
N SER A 96 15.41 2.19 11.29
CA SER A 96 14.46 1.50 12.15
C SER A 96 15.02 0.18 12.69
N ALA A 97 15.76 -0.58 11.86
CA ALA A 97 16.42 -1.81 12.29
C ALA A 97 17.56 -1.53 13.29
N PHE A 98 18.32 -0.46 13.10
CA PHE A 98 19.37 -0.01 14.01
C PHE A 98 18.81 0.32 15.40
N PHE A 99 17.80 1.16 15.46
CA PHE A 99 17.20 1.56 16.74
C PHE A 99 16.42 0.43 17.41
N ALA A 100 15.84 -0.51 16.65
CA ALA A 100 15.22 -1.71 17.21
C ALA A 100 16.23 -2.55 18.02
N ALA A 101 17.48 -2.63 17.58
CA ALA A 101 18.55 -3.30 18.33
C ALA A 101 18.81 -2.63 19.68
N HIS A 102 18.87 -1.31 19.73
CA HIS A 102 19.15 -0.55 20.95
C HIS A 102 18.03 -0.73 21.99
N TYR A 103 16.76 -0.63 21.58
CA TYR A 103 15.63 -0.90 22.49
C TYR A 103 15.60 -2.36 22.97
N ALA A 104 15.96 -3.32 22.12
CA ALA A 104 16.07 -4.72 22.53
C ALA A 104 17.20 -4.92 23.53
N GLY A 105 18.33 -4.26 23.31
CA GLY A 105 19.48 -4.31 24.22
C GLY A 105 19.23 -3.62 25.54
N GLY A 106 18.42 -2.55 25.56
CA GLY A 106 18.13 -1.79 26.78
C GLY A 106 17.49 -2.60 27.92
N VAL A 107 16.82 -3.71 27.60
CA VAL A 107 16.10 -4.52 28.61
C VAL A 107 16.60 -5.96 28.67
N SER A 108 17.19 -6.51 27.59
CA SER A 108 17.48 -7.94 27.53
C SER A 108 18.95 -8.31 27.43
N TRP A 109 19.71 -7.62 26.61
CA TRP A 109 21.07 -8.03 26.27
C TRP A 109 21.90 -6.83 25.81
N ASP A 110 22.71 -6.26 26.68
CA ASP A 110 23.57 -5.09 26.42
C ASP A 110 24.39 -5.19 25.13
N TYR A 111 24.68 -6.41 24.66
CA TYR A 111 25.38 -6.66 23.42
C TYR A 111 24.69 -6.01 22.21
N PHE A 112 23.34 -5.92 22.18
CA PHE A 112 22.60 -5.30 21.09
C PHE A 112 22.54 -3.78 21.18
N SER A 113 22.96 -3.19 22.28
CA SER A 113 23.02 -1.73 22.47
C SER A 113 24.32 -1.11 22.00
N THR A 114 25.33 -1.94 21.67
CA THR A 114 26.69 -1.49 21.33
C THR A 114 27.18 -2.18 20.07
N SER A 115 28.11 -1.53 19.35
CA SER A 115 28.73 -2.10 18.15
C SER A 115 29.68 -3.26 18.54
N PRO A 116 29.69 -4.38 17.80
CA PRO A 116 29.01 -4.66 16.51
C PRO A 116 27.62 -5.30 16.67
N GLY A 117 27.12 -5.49 17.89
CA GLY A 117 25.87 -6.22 18.16
C GLY A 117 24.64 -5.56 17.55
N ASP A 118 24.55 -4.24 17.58
CA ASP A 118 23.52 -3.42 16.96
C ASP A 118 23.45 -3.61 15.43
N ILE A 119 24.62 -3.63 14.77
CA ILE A 119 24.73 -3.87 13.32
C ILE A 119 24.31 -5.30 12.98
N VAL A 120 24.78 -6.29 13.75
CA VAL A 120 24.46 -7.70 13.52
C VAL A 120 22.95 -7.94 13.66
N PHE A 121 22.34 -7.40 14.72
CA PHE A 121 20.89 -7.50 14.93
C PHE A 121 20.14 -6.83 13.78
N GLY A 122 20.50 -5.60 13.42
CA GLY A 122 19.86 -4.84 12.35
C GLY A 122 19.92 -5.55 10.99
N VAL A 123 21.10 -6.05 10.61
CA VAL A 123 21.27 -6.84 9.36
C VAL A 123 20.45 -8.12 9.39
N ALA A 124 20.45 -8.85 10.52
CA ALA A 124 19.64 -10.06 10.65
C ALA A 124 18.13 -9.77 10.54
N LEU A 125 17.68 -8.69 11.17
CA LEU A 125 16.29 -8.24 11.09
C LEU A 125 15.89 -7.86 9.65
N ILE A 126 16.72 -7.06 8.97
CA ILE A 126 16.48 -6.68 7.57
C ILE A 126 16.41 -7.92 6.68
N ALA A 127 17.35 -8.85 6.82
CA ALA A 127 17.38 -10.09 6.05
C ALA A 127 16.12 -10.94 6.29
N LEU A 128 15.71 -11.09 7.55
CA LEU A 128 14.49 -11.81 7.92
C LEU A 128 13.25 -11.19 7.27
N LEU A 129 13.09 -9.86 7.40
CA LEU A 129 11.94 -9.16 6.83
C LEU A 129 11.96 -9.17 5.29
N ALA A 130 13.12 -9.09 4.66
CA ALA A 130 13.25 -9.24 3.21
C ALA A 130 12.75 -10.62 2.76
N LEU A 131 13.14 -11.70 3.45
CA LEU A 131 12.69 -13.08 3.15
C LEU A 131 11.18 -13.23 3.35
N VAL A 132 10.62 -12.67 4.42
CA VAL A 132 9.18 -12.67 4.70
C VAL A 132 8.42 -11.95 3.58
N ASN A 133 8.91 -10.78 3.15
CA ASN A 133 8.26 -10.00 2.08
C ASN A 133 8.40 -10.66 0.70
N VAL A 134 9.47 -11.37 0.42
CA VAL A 134 9.60 -12.18 -0.80
C VAL A 134 8.54 -13.29 -0.83
N ARG A 135 8.26 -13.93 0.30
CA ARG A 135 7.20 -14.95 0.41
C ARG A 135 5.78 -14.38 0.31
N GLY A 136 5.60 -13.11 0.62
CA GLY A 136 4.30 -12.41 0.57
C GLY A 136 3.36 -12.83 1.71
N VAL A 137 3.19 -11.97 2.69
CA VAL A 137 2.26 -12.20 3.82
C VAL A 137 0.96 -11.46 3.54
N LYS A 138 -0.15 -12.20 3.42
CA LYS A 138 -1.47 -11.63 3.12
C LYS A 138 -2.14 -10.92 4.30
N ASP A 139 -1.75 -11.23 5.54
CA ASP A 139 -2.46 -10.77 6.75
C ASP A 139 -1.78 -9.59 7.49
N ALA A 140 -0.77 -8.98 6.87
CA ALA A 140 0.02 -7.91 7.51
C ALA A 140 -0.79 -6.64 7.85
N VAL A 141 -1.89 -6.36 7.15
CA VAL A 141 -2.67 -5.11 7.35
C VAL A 141 -3.39 -5.10 8.70
N SER A 142 -4.04 -6.20 9.08
CA SER A 142 -4.77 -6.28 10.36
C SER A 142 -3.81 -6.23 11.56
N VAL A 143 -2.65 -6.87 11.46
CA VAL A 143 -1.61 -6.82 12.49
C VAL A 143 -1.07 -5.39 12.63
N ASN A 144 -0.78 -4.72 11.52
CA ASN A 144 -0.31 -3.33 11.55
C ASN A 144 -1.35 -2.38 12.17
N ILE A 145 -2.66 -2.59 11.94
CA ILE A 145 -3.71 -1.78 12.58
C ILE A 145 -3.67 -1.93 14.09
N VAL A 146 -3.59 -3.17 14.58
CA VAL A 146 -3.56 -3.45 16.02
C VAL A 146 -2.31 -2.83 16.65
N LEU A 147 -1.14 -3.03 16.05
CA LEU A 147 0.12 -2.47 16.54
C LEU A 147 0.11 -0.93 16.55
N ALA A 148 -0.37 -0.29 15.50
CA ALA A 148 -0.46 1.16 15.43
C ALA A 148 -1.41 1.74 16.49
N VAL A 149 -2.52 1.06 16.79
CA VAL A 149 -3.45 1.48 17.85
C VAL A 149 -2.82 1.30 19.24
N ILE A 150 -2.18 0.16 19.50
CA ILE A 150 -1.49 -0.08 20.78
C ILE A 150 -0.39 0.96 20.98
N ASP A 151 0.44 1.23 19.96
CA ASP A 151 1.51 2.21 20.03
C ASP A 151 0.94 3.62 20.32
N PHE A 152 -0.07 4.06 19.57
CA PHE A 152 -0.70 5.36 19.79
C PHE A 152 -1.24 5.52 21.21
N MET A 153 -1.97 4.51 21.70
CA MET A 153 -2.54 4.54 23.05
C MET A 153 -1.45 4.53 24.11
N SER A 154 -0.36 3.82 23.90
CA SER A 154 0.78 3.76 24.82
C SER A 154 1.55 5.07 24.84
N GLN A 155 1.80 5.69 23.69
CA GLN A 155 2.43 7.01 23.62
C GLN A 155 1.55 8.09 24.27
N LEU A 156 0.22 8.02 24.06
CA LEU A 156 -0.72 8.92 24.73
C LEU A 156 -0.72 8.72 26.24
N ALA A 157 -0.70 7.48 26.72
CA ALA A 157 -0.58 7.16 28.14
C ALA A 157 0.75 7.66 28.73
N LEU A 158 1.86 7.51 28.00
CA LEU A 158 3.16 8.02 28.37
C LEU A 158 3.16 9.55 28.48
N VAL A 159 2.56 10.24 27.51
CA VAL A 159 2.39 11.71 27.55
C VAL A 159 1.58 12.12 28.77
N LEU A 160 0.44 11.47 29.03
CA LEU A 160 -0.39 11.79 30.19
C LEU A 160 0.36 11.53 31.51
N ALA A 161 1.00 10.35 31.65
CA ALA A 161 1.81 10.05 32.82
C ALA A 161 2.95 11.06 33.02
N GLY A 162 3.65 11.40 31.94
CA GLY A 162 4.73 12.38 31.97
C GLY A 162 4.28 13.78 32.38
N LEU A 163 3.13 14.23 31.90
CA LEU A 163 2.54 15.53 32.31
C LEU A 163 2.24 15.59 33.81
N PHE A 164 1.81 14.48 34.41
CA PHE A 164 1.46 14.44 35.83
C PHE A 164 2.65 14.15 36.76
N LEU A 165 3.61 13.34 36.32
CA LEU A 165 4.67 12.82 37.18
C LEU A 165 5.98 13.59 37.05
N VAL A 166 6.29 14.13 35.88
CA VAL A 166 7.65 14.62 35.53
C VAL A 166 7.64 16.06 35.04
N PHE A 167 6.56 16.51 34.39
CA PHE A 167 6.53 17.84 33.77
C PHE A 167 6.75 18.95 34.79
N ASN A 168 7.83 19.72 34.60
CA ASN A 168 8.22 20.83 35.48
C ASN A 168 8.60 22.05 34.64
N PRO A 169 7.74 23.08 34.58
CA PRO A 169 8.00 24.32 33.82
C PRO A 169 9.23 25.11 34.34
N GLU A 170 9.55 25.01 35.63
CA GLU A 170 10.70 25.74 36.21
C GLU A 170 12.01 25.13 35.69
N VAL A 171 12.09 23.79 35.64
CA VAL A 171 13.26 23.08 35.07
C VAL A 171 13.44 23.44 33.60
N LEU A 172 12.36 23.52 32.84
CA LEU A 172 12.41 23.89 31.43
C LEU A 172 12.88 25.34 31.24
N SER A 173 12.39 26.27 32.04
CA SER A 173 12.76 27.68 31.91
C SER A 173 14.24 27.94 32.27
N GLN A 174 14.78 27.20 33.24
CA GLN A 174 16.19 27.27 33.63
C GLN A 174 17.14 26.66 32.58
N ASN A 175 16.66 25.66 31.83
CA ASN A 175 17.45 24.92 30.88
C ASN A 175 17.27 25.38 29.41
N MET A 176 16.44 26.37 29.15
CA MET A 176 16.41 27.07 27.87
C MET A 176 17.64 27.96 27.73
N SER A 177 18.73 27.37 27.29
CA SER A 177 19.90 28.14 26.93
C SER A 177 19.64 28.96 25.67
N PHE A 178 20.19 30.16 25.62
CA PHE A 178 20.02 31.06 24.48
C PHE A 178 20.71 30.50 23.25
N LEU A 179 19.99 30.52 22.13
CA LEU A 179 20.49 30.16 20.82
C LEU A 179 21.80 30.96 20.51
N GLY A 180 22.82 30.23 20.05
CA GLY A 180 24.10 30.76 19.69
C GLY A 180 25.23 30.37 20.65
N THR A 181 24.93 29.94 21.88
CA THR A 181 25.89 29.46 22.87
C THR A 181 25.70 27.96 23.12
N ALA A 182 24.52 27.56 23.52
CA ALA A 182 24.13 26.15 23.70
C ALA A 182 22.60 25.99 23.49
N PRO A 183 22.15 25.52 22.34
CA PRO A 183 22.91 25.03 21.17
C PRO A 183 23.60 26.16 20.38
N THR A 184 24.65 25.78 19.64
CA THR A 184 25.23 26.67 18.62
C THR A 184 24.24 26.89 17.46
N TRP A 185 24.41 27.98 16.71
CA TRP A 185 23.59 28.20 15.50
C TRP A 185 23.71 27.05 14.51
N LYS A 186 24.89 26.46 14.36
CA LYS A 186 25.13 25.32 13.47
C LYS A 186 24.34 24.11 13.90
N ASP A 187 24.42 23.73 15.18
CA ASP A 187 23.76 22.55 15.71
C ASP A 187 22.23 22.70 15.68
N PHE A 188 21.70 23.88 16.03
CA PHE A 188 20.29 24.18 15.92
C PHE A 188 19.78 24.09 14.49
N LEU A 189 20.52 24.62 13.50
CA LEU A 189 20.14 24.54 12.11
C LEU A 189 20.16 23.09 11.58
N ILE A 190 21.12 22.26 12.02
CA ILE A 190 21.18 20.83 11.66
C ILE A 190 20.06 20.04 12.36
N ALA A 191 19.66 20.43 13.57
CA ALA A 191 18.58 19.78 14.30
C ALA A 191 17.21 19.89 13.58
N ILE A 192 16.97 20.99 12.83
CA ILE A 192 15.70 21.17 12.09
C ILE A 192 15.48 20.06 11.05
N PRO A 193 16.38 19.79 10.08
CA PRO A 193 16.21 18.66 9.18
C PRO A 193 16.11 17.30 9.90
N LEU A 194 16.87 17.07 10.96
CA LEU A 194 16.72 15.85 11.77
C LEU A 194 15.33 15.74 12.41
N GLY A 195 14.80 16.84 12.91
CA GLY A 195 13.44 16.88 13.44
C GLY A 195 12.36 16.59 12.38
N THR A 196 12.61 16.89 11.10
CA THR A 196 11.67 16.54 10.04
C THR A 196 11.57 15.03 9.80
N VAL A 197 12.62 14.26 10.15
CA VAL A 197 12.61 12.80 10.06
C VAL A 197 11.52 12.20 10.95
N ALA A 198 11.24 12.82 12.11
CA ALA A 198 10.13 12.40 12.98
C ALA A 198 8.78 12.38 12.28
N TYR A 199 8.59 13.20 11.26
CA TYR A 199 7.31 13.41 10.57
C TYR A 199 7.26 12.76 9.17
N THR A 200 8.24 11.96 8.79
CA THR A 200 8.21 11.18 7.55
C THR A 200 7.27 9.99 7.67
N GLY A 201 6.74 9.50 6.55
CA GLY A 201 5.83 8.35 6.50
C GLY A 201 4.42 8.66 5.96
N ILE A 202 4.06 9.96 5.83
CA ILE A 202 2.75 10.36 5.26
C ILE A 202 2.59 9.88 3.81
N GLU A 203 3.68 9.73 3.08
CA GLU A 203 3.73 9.19 1.72
C GLU A 203 3.20 7.77 1.61
N THR A 204 3.13 7.02 2.72
CA THR A 204 2.55 5.68 2.76
C THR A 204 1.09 5.69 2.30
N ILE A 205 0.29 6.72 2.67
CA ILE A 205 -1.11 6.84 2.23
C ILE A 205 -1.17 7.01 0.71
N SER A 206 -0.31 7.85 0.13
CA SER A 206 -0.31 8.06 -1.31
C SER A 206 0.18 6.85 -2.11
N ASN A 207 1.07 6.03 -1.55
CA ASN A 207 1.48 4.78 -2.17
C ASN A 207 0.42 3.67 -2.08
N MET A 208 -0.58 3.82 -1.20
CA MET A 208 -1.71 2.91 -1.04
C MET A 208 -3.02 3.49 -1.58
N ALA A 209 -2.98 4.65 -2.23
CA ALA A 209 -4.16 5.39 -2.66
C ALA A 209 -5.06 4.57 -3.59
N GLY A 210 -4.50 3.82 -4.55
CA GLY A 210 -5.26 2.96 -5.44
C GLY A 210 -5.97 1.76 -4.78
N GLU A 211 -5.68 1.48 -3.50
CA GLU A 211 -6.34 0.44 -2.70
C GLU A 211 -7.46 1.02 -1.80
N ALA A 212 -7.63 2.35 -1.76
CA ALA A 212 -8.58 3.04 -0.90
C ALA A 212 -10.03 2.85 -1.36
N LYS A 213 -10.97 2.82 -0.41
CA LYS A 213 -12.40 2.95 -0.69
C LYS A 213 -12.75 4.44 -0.75
N GLU A 214 -13.57 4.87 -1.72
CA GLU A 214 -14.00 6.26 -1.84
C GLU A 214 -12.81 7.24 -1.66
N GLU A 215 -11.79 7.14 -2.52
CA GLU A 215 -10.47 7.79 -2.39
C GLU A 215 -10.59 9.29 -2.07
N ALA A 216 -11.57 9.95 -2.71
CA ALA A 216 -11.84 11.39 -2.53
C ALA A 216 -12.15 11.81 -1.09
N LYS A 217 -12.70 10.91 -0.26
CA LYS A 217 -13.05 11.17 1.14
C LYS A 217 -12.05 10.51 2.10
N THR A 218 -11.71 9.26 1.83
CA THR A 218 -10.91 8.42 2.72
C THR A 218 -9.48 8.93 2.86
N ILE A 219 -8.85 9.36 1.75
CA ILE A 219 -7.46 9.83 1.76
C ILE A 219 -7.30 11.11 2.60
N PRO A 220 -8.05 12.20 2.36
CA PRO A 220 -7.91 13.41 3.19
C PRO A 220 -8.28 13.18 4.66
N ALA A 221 -9.28 12.33 4.94
CA ALA A 221 -9.68 12.00 6.30
C ALA A 221 -8.58 11.24 7.06
N SER A 222 -7.95 10.26 6.41
CA SER A 222 -6.83 9.50 7.00
C SER A 222 -5.63 10.40 7.28
N ILE A 223 -5.23 11.25 6.33
CA ILE A 223 -4.13 12.21 6.50
C ILE A 223 -4.41 13.16 7.66
N LYS A 224 -5.64 13.71 7.75
CA LYS A 224 -6.03 14.60 8.86
C LYS A 224 -5.94 13.90 10.22
N ARG A 225 -6.37 12.63 10.31
CA ARG A 225 -6.28 11.85 11.56
C ARG A 225 -4.82 11.59 11.95
N VAL A 226 -3.96 11.24 11.00
CA VAL A 226 -2.51 11.08 11.26
C VAL A 226 -1.91 12.37 11.77
N MET A 227 -2.21 13.51 11.15
CA MET A 227 -1.73 14.82 11.62
C MET A 227 -2.14 15.09 13.07
N ILE A 228 -3.40 14.89 13.42
CA ILE A 228 -3.90 15.14 14.78
C ILE A 228 -3.19 14.23 15.78
N ALA A 229 -3.09 12.93 15.48
CA ALA A 229 -2.45 11.94 16.35
C ALA A 229 -0.96 12.26 16.58
N VAL A 230 -0.24 12.57 15.51
CA VAL A 230 1.19 12.91 15.56
C VAL A 230 1.41 14.22 16.31
N PHE A 231 0.61 15.27 16.06
CA PHE A 231 0.73 16.52 16.79
C PHE A 231 0.45 16.38 18.29
N ALA A 232 -0.54 15.58 18.68
CA ALA A 232 -0.85 15.37 20.09
C ALA A 232 0.35 14.81 20.87
N ILE A 233 1.16 13.97 20.24
CA ILE A 233 2.33 13.35 20.87
C ILE A 233 3.59 14.20 20.69
N TYR A 234 3.90 14.58 19.45
CA TYR A 234 5.20 15.20 19.11
C TYR A 234 5.31 16.66 19.56
N PHE A 235 4.19 17.30 19.83
CA PHE A 235 4.17 18.63 20.42
C PHE A 235 4.41 18.60 21.94
N THR A 236 3.99 17.52 22.62
CA THR A 236 4.03 17.42 24.09
C THR A 236 5.22 16.63 24.60
N LEU A 237 5.57 15.53 23.94
CA LEU A 237 6.60 14.60 24.40
C LEU A 237 7.99 15.24 24.59
N PRO A 238 8.50 16.14 23.70
CA PRO A 238 9.79 16.79 23.91
C PRO A 238 9.88 17.64 25.19
N TRP A 239 8.79 18.26 25.61
CA TRP A 239 8.74 19.01 26.88
C TRP A 239 8.84 18.08 28.09
N ILE A 240 8.15 16.95 28.04
CA ILE A 240 8.21 15.90 29.08
C ILE A 240 9.62 15.32 29.14
N ALA A 241 10.20 15.01 27.97
CA ALA A 241 11.52 14.43 27.85
C ALA A 241 12.60 15.31 28.51
N LEU A 242 12.58 16.63 28.24
CA LEU A 242 13.52 17.57 28.84
C LEU A 242 13.22 17.87 30.31
N SER A 243 11.99 17.64 30.78
CA SER A 243 11.67 17.69 32.21
C SER A 243 12.22 16.46 32.95
N ALA A 244 12.17 15.28 32.32
CA ALA A 244 12.73 14.04 32.85
C ALA A 244 14.25 14.02 32.83
N LEU A 245 14.82 14.46 31.73
CA LEU A 245 16.27 14.43 31.43
C LEU A 245 16.74 15.84 31.03
N PRO A 246 16.90 16.74 32.03
CA PRO A 246 17.18 18.14 31.78
C PRO A 246 18.57 18.36 31.19
N VAL A 247 18.74 19.48 30.51
CA VAL A 247 20.06 19.95 30.04
C VAL A 247 20.90 20.34 31.26
N ARG A 248 22.11 19.87 31.29
CA ARG A 248 23.13 20.21 32.30
C ARG A 248 24.31 20.86 31.63
N CYS A 249 24.74 22.00 32.18
CA CYS A 249 25.91 22.73 31.69
C CYS A 249 27.09 22.59 32.67
N GLY A 250 28.24 22.23 32.16
CA GLY A 250 29.46 22.17 32.92
C GLY A 250 30.06 23.56 33.15
N GLY A 251 31.04 23.66 34.06
CA GLY A 251 31.78 24.90 34.32
C GLY A 251 32.66 25.37 33.16
N ASP A 252 32.88 24.53 32.17
CA ASP A 252 33.59 24.77 30.91
C ASP A 252 32.68 25.37 29.81
N GLY A 253 31.38 25.54 30.09
CA GLY A 253 30.41 26.06 29.14
C GLY A 253 29.84 24.98 28.19
N SER A 254 30.27 23.72 28.29
CA SER A 254 29.64 22.61 27.57
C SER A 254 28.30 22.26 28.19
N CYS A 255 27.24 22.12 27.35
CA CYS A 255 25.93 21.72 27.79
C CYS A 255 25.53 20.41 27.11
N THR A 256 24.97 19.49 27.89
CA THR A 256 24.50 18.19 27.41
C THR A 256 23.17 17.81 28.05
N THR A 257 22.42 16.95 27.40
CA THR A 257 21.27 16.24 27.99
C THR A 257 21.47 14.76 27.78
N LEU A 258 21.16 13.94 28.79
CA LEU A 258 21.25 12.49 28.68
C LEU A 258 20.39 11.92 27.52
N LEU A 259 19.36 12.64 27.06
CA LEU A 259 18.61 12.29 25.85
C LEU A 259 19.45 12.27 24.57
N GLY A 260 20.51 13.08 24.51
CA GLY A 260 21.35 13.22 23.33
C GLY A 260 22.73 12.57 23.49
N VAL A 261 23.03 11.99 24.66
CA VAL A 261 24.30 11.30 24.95
C VAL A 261 24.18 9.82 24.55
N PRO A 262 25.21 9.25 23.91
CA PRO A 262 25.24 7.81 23.59
C PRO A 262 25.15 6.94 24.84
N LYS A 263 24.67 5.70 24.68
CA LYS A 263 24.51 4.74 25.78
C LYS A 263 25.85 4.35 26.40
N GLU A 264 26.93 4.32 25.63
CA GLU A 264 28.29 4.04 26.07
C GLU A 264 28.74 5.06 27.12
N ASP A 265 28.25 6.29 27.05
CA ASP A 265 28.51 7.40 28.00
C ASP A 265 27.38 7.55 29.04
N GLY A 266 26.49 6.56 29.17
CA GLY A 266 25.40 6.53 30.14
C GLY A 266 24.16 7.35 29.75
N GLY A 267 24.00 7.67 28.47
CA GLY A 267 22.85 8.42 27.94
C GLY A 267 21.82 7.54 27.23
N TYR A 268 20.82 8.20 26.62
CA TYR A 268 19.67 7.60 25.97
C TYR A 268 19.47 8.10 24.51
N ALA A 269 20.53 8.47 23.82
CA ALA A 269 20.41 8.99 22.45
C ALA A 269 19.77 7.99 21.49
N SER A 270 19.99 6.68 21.73
CA SER A 270 19.49 5.59 20.90
C SER A 270 18.21 4.93 21.43
N ASP A 271 17.77 5.24 22.63
CA ASP A 271 16.55 4.72 23.27
C ASP A 271 15.82 5.80 24.12
N PRO A 272 15.55 7.01 23.55
CA PRO A 272 15.10 8.17 24.30
C PRO A 272 13.77 7.97 25.04
N ILE A 273 12.85 7.18 24.49
CA ILE A 273 11.56 6.90 25.14
C ILE A 273 11.75 6.00 26.37
N LEU A 274 12.67 5.04 26.31
CA LEU A 274 13.04 4.24 27.47
C LEU A 274 13.66 5.11 28.55
N GLY A 275 14.59 6.01 28.18
CA GLY A 275 15.18 6.98 29.10
C GLY A 275 14.16 7.87 29.81
N ILE A 276 13.11 8.30 29.14
CA ILE A 276 12.00 9.04 29.78
C ILE A 276 11.33 8.16 30.83
N VAL A 277 10.99 6.92 30.52
CA VAL A 277 10.30 6.00 31.43
C VAL A 277 11.15 5.65 32.64
N GLU A 278 12.43 5.37 32.46
CA GLU A 278 13.39 5.13 33.56
C GLU A 278 13.48 6.29 34.54
N ASN A 279 13.26 7.52 34.09
CA ASN A 279 13.31 8.73 34.91
C ASN A 279 11.92 9.23 35.36
N MET A 280 10.86 8.43 35.20
CA MET A 280 9.48 8.74 35.62
C MET A 280 9.19 8.16 37.00
N ALA A 281 9.79 8.03 37.95
CA ALA A 281 9.42 7.64 39.32
C ALA A 281 8.08 6.85 39.46
N LEU A 282 7.89 5.79 38.64
CA LEU A 282 6.66 4.97 38.59
C LEU A 282 6.53 3.99 39.78
N GLY A 283 7.46 4.01 40.72
CA GLY A 283 7.46 3.16 41.91
C GLY A 283 7.44 1.66 41.57
N PRO A 284 6.47 0.87 42.11
CA PRO A 284 6.45 -0.58 41.87
C PRO A 284 6.23 -0.99 40.39
N LEU A 285 5.73 -0.09 39.57
CA LEU A 285 5.46 -0.35 38.15
C LEU A 285 6.66 -0.07 37.26
N GLN A 286 7.78 0.47 37.79
CA GLN A 286 8.93 0.92 37.03
C GLN A 286 9.48 -0.14 36.07
N GLY A 287 9.89 -1.29 36.58
CA GLY A 287 10.48 -2.36 35.73
C GLY A 287 9.48 -2.95 34.71
N ALA A 288 8.18 -3.00 35.07
CA ALA A 288 7.18 -3.47 34.14
C ALA A 288 6.96 -2.44 32.99
N ALA A 289 7.01 -1.15 33.28
CA ALA A 289 6.87 -0.09 32.29
C ALA A 289 8.07 -0.05 31.35
N GLU A 290 9.29 -0.21 31.84
CA GLU A 290 10.52 -0.29 31.05
C GLU A 290 10.47 -1.44 30.05
N VAL A 291 10.17 -2.67 30.53
CA VAL A 291 10.04 -3.85 29.66
C VAL A 291 8.91 -3.64 28.63
N TYR A 292 7.76 -3.11 29.05
CA TYR A 292 6.63 -2.86 28.16
C TYR A 292 7.01 -1.88 27.03
N VAL A 293 7.64 -0.75 27.38
CA VAL A 293 8.01 0.28 26.40
C VAL A 293 9.10 -0.21 25.46
N ALA A 294 10.09 -0.97 25.95
CA ALA A 294 11.11 -1.56 25.11
C ALA A 294 10.54 -2.57 24.11
N VAL A 295 9.66 -3.49 24.55
CA VAL A 295 8.99 -4.45 23.66
C VAL A 295 8.11 -3.72 22.63
N LEU A 296 7.39 -2.69 23.05
CA LEU A 296 6.57 -1.87 22.16
C LEU A 296 7.44 -1.18 21.10
N ALA A 297 8.54 -0.53 21.53
CA ALA A 297 9.48 0.14 20.64
C ALA A 297 10.08 -0.82 19.60
N VAL A 298 10.58 -1.98 20.03
CA VAL A 298 11.07 -3.03 19.12
C VAL A 298 10.00 -3.41 18.12
N THR A 299 8.78 -3.67 18.60
CA THR A 299 7.69 -4.13 17.74
C THR A 299 7.30 -3.08 16.68
N ILE A 300 7.18 -1.82 17.06
CA ILE A 300 6.83 -0.75 16.12
C ILE A 300 7.97 -0.44 15.15
N LEU A 301 9.23 -0.50 15.59
CA LEU A 301 10.40 -0.31 14.74
C LEU A 301 10.58 -1.46 13.74
N VAL A 302 10.29 -2.70 14.14
CA VAL A 302 10.20 -3.86 13.23
C VAL A 302 9.10 -3.64 12.18
N ALA A 303 7.93 -3.14 12.60
CA ALA A 303 6.84 -2.80 11.68
C ALA A 303 7.24 -1.66 10.71
N ALA A 304 7.97 -0.65 11.18
CA ALA A 304 8.50 0.44 10.35
C ALA A 304 9.56 -0.05 9.35
N THR A 305 10.47 -0.93 9.79
CA THR A 305 11.43 -1.61 8.89
C THR A 305 10.68 -2.37 7.79
N ASN A 306 9.65 -3.12 8.15
CA ASN A 306 8.81 -3.85 7.20
C ASN A 306 8.05 -2.90 6.25
N ALA A 307 7.54 -1.77 6.74
CA ALA A 307 6.88 -0.76 5.92
C ALA A 307 7.85 -0.14 4.89
N GLY A 308 9.12 0.07 5.27
CA GLY A 308 10.18 0.48 4.36
C GLY A 308 10.42 -0.54 3.24
N VAL A 309 10.49 -1.84 3.55
CA VAL A 309 10.64 -2.93 2.57
C VAL A 309 9.44 -2.97 1.60
N LEU A 310 8.23 -2.81 2.11
CA LEU A 310 7.02 -2.73 1.27
C LEU A 310 7.02 -1.47 0.40
N GLY A 311 7.45 -0.32 0.94
CA GLY A 311 7.58 0.94 0.21
C GLY A 311 8.55 0.83 -0.97
N VAL A 312 9.73 0.28 -0.75
CA VAL A 312 10.72 -0.05 -1.79
C VAL A 312 10.10 -0.95 -2.86
N SER A 313 9.44 -2.02 -2.45
CA SER A 313 8.81 -3.00 -3.35
C SER A 313 7.80 -2.34 -4.29
N ARG A 314 6.88 -1.55 -3.74
CA ARG A 314 5.82 -0.87 -4.49
C ARG A 314 6.39 0.21 -5.41
N LEU A 315 7.32 1.01 -4.91
CA LEU A 315 7.95 2.09 -5.68
C LEU A 315 8.76 1.52 -6.85
N THR A 316 9.59 0.49 -6.61
CA THR A 316 10.37 -0.20 -7.65
C THR A 316 9.47 -0.79 -8.72
N TYR A 317 8.36 -1.43 -8.33
CA TYR A 317 7.38 -1.97 -9.25
C TYR A 317 6.73 -0.88 -10.11
N SER A 318 6.30 0.23 -9.48
CA SER A 318 5.73 1.39 -10.18
C SER A 318 6.72 2.01 -11.18
N MET A 319 7.99 2.17 -10.78
CA MET A 319 9.05 2.66 -11.66
C MET A 319 9.28 1.71 -12.85
N GLY A 320 9.22 0.40 -12.63
CA GLY A 320 9.32 -0.61 -13.68
C GLY A 320 8.17 -0.57 -14.68
N ILE A 321 6.93 -0.34 -14.22
CA ILE A 321 5.75 -0.18 -15.09
C ILE A 321 5.92 1.02 -16.03
N HIS A 322 6.49 2.11 -15.54
CA HIS A 322 6.70 3.33 -16.32
C HIS A 322 8.04 3.33 -17.09
N ARG A 323 8.69 2.17 -17.21
CA ARG A 323 9.98 2.01 -17.90
C ARG A 323 11.05 3.00 -17.43
N GLN A 324 11.08 3.26 -16.13
CA GLN A 324 12.10 4.08 -15.47
C GLN A 324 13.29 3.25 -14.99
N MET A 325 13.09 1.95 -14.76
CA MET A 325 14.09 0.99 -14.28
C MET A 325 14.05 -0.31 -15.11
N PRO A 326 15.13 -1.11 -15.05
CA PRO A 326 15.19 -2.38 -15.76
C PRO A 326 14.03 -3.32 -15.43
N ASP A 327 13.51 -4.01 -16.44
CA ASP A 327 12.41 -4.96 -16.33
C ASP A 327 12.64 -6.08 -15.31
N SER A 328 13.90 -6.41 -15.02
CA SER A 328 14.26 -7.37 -13.99
C SER A 328 13.74 -6.98 -12.60
N LEU A 329 13.77 -5.68 -12.26
CA LEU A 329 13.35 -5.19 -10.95
C LEU A 329 11.82 -5.25 -10.72
N ARG A 330 11.02 -5.22 -11.78
CA ARG A 330 9.56 -5.42 -11.71
C ARG A 330 9.14 -6.89 -11.83
N ARG A 331 10.09 -7.81 -12.11
CA ARG A 331 9.77 -9.23 -12.30
C ARG A 331 9.21 -9.81 -11.01
N LEU A 332 8.01 -10.38 -11.12
CA LEU A 332 7.36 -11.05 -10.01
C LEU A 332 7.91 -12.46 -9.81
N HIS A 333 8.02 -12.89 -8.56
CA HIS A 333 8.43 -14.25 -8.23
C HIS A 333 7.40 -15.26 -8.79
N PRO A 334 7.80 -16.34 -9.46
CA PRO A 334 6.88 -17.26 -10.14
C PRO A 334 5.79 -17.84 -9.22
N HIS A 335 6.17 -18.16 -7.97
CA HIS A 335 5.28 -18.78 -6.99
C HIS A 335 4.59 -17.74 -6.08
N PHE A 336 5.34 -16.79 -5.54
CA PHE A 336 4.84 -15.83 -4.53
C PHE A 336 4.24 -14.55 -5.12
N ARG A 337 4.49 -14.26 -6.41
CA ARG A 337 4.02 -13.07 -7.15
C ARG A 337 4.41 -11.73 -6.52
N THR A 338 5.54 -11.69 -5.83
CA THR A 338 6.14 -10.49 -5.24
C THR A 338 7.30 -9.99 -6.10
N PRO A 339 7.63 -8.69 -6.16
CA PRO A 339 8.78 -8.16 -6.92
C PRO A 339 10.10 -8.40 -6.16
N TYR A 340 10.49 -9.66 -6.04
CA TYR A 340 11.54 -10.15 -5.15
C TYR A 340 12.93 -9.56 -5.43
N ILE A 341 13.26 -9.26 -6.68
CA ILE A 341 14.58 -8.70 -7.03
C ILE A 341 14.73 -7.29 -6.43
N GLY A 342 13.69 -6.45 -6.57
CA GLY A 342 13.67 -5.12 -5.96
C GLY A 342 13.80 -5.19 -4.43
N ILE A 343 13.05 -6.08 -3.79
CA ILE A 343 13.12 -6.30 -2.34
C ILE A 343 14.56 -6.65 -1.92
N LEU A 344 15.18 -7.64 -2.55
CA LEU A 344 16.53 -8.10 -2.18
C LEU A 344 17.61 -7.04 -2.41
N VAL A 345 17.58 -6.36 -3.57
CA VAL A 345 18.58 -5.33 -3.91
C VAL A 345 18.54 -4.17 -2.92
N PHE A 346 17.35 -3.61 -2.66
CA PHE A 346 17.25 -2.43 -1.79
C PHE A 346 17.35 -2.77 -0.30
N SER A 347 16.97 -3.99 0.12
CA SER A 347 17.28 -4.48 1.47
C SER A 347 18.78 -4.68 1.68
N ALA A 348 19.50 -5.18 0.67
CA ALA A 348 20.96 -5.28 0.74
C ALA A 348 21.61 -3.89 0.80
N LEU A 349 21.11 -2.89 0.06
CA LEU A 349 21.58 -1.51 0.17
C LEU A 349 21.28 -0.92 1.55
N ALA A 350 20.16 -1.26 2.17
CA ALA A 350 19.85 -0.85 3.55
C ALA A 350 20.83 -1.49 4.56
N CYS A 351 21.21 -2.76 4.37
CA CYS A 351 22.26 -3.38 5.18
C CYS A 351 23.60 -2.65 5.02
N VAL A 352 23.98 -2.26 3.79
CA VAL A 352 25.21 -1.49 3.54
C VAL A 352 25.14 -0.11 4.21
N ALA A 353 23.99 0.56 4.16
CA ALA A 353 23.79 1.85 4.82
C ALA A 353 23.90 1.76 6.35
N LEU A 354 23.56 0.61 6.93
CA LEU A 354 23.65 0.36 8.37
C LEU A 354 25.10 0.13 8.85
N LEU A 355 26.01 -0.37 8.01
CA LEU A 355 27.36 -0.77 8.42
C LEU A 355 28.18 0.30 9.15
N PRO A 356 28.09 1.62 8.84
CA PRO A 356 28.81 2.64 9.59
C PRO A 356 28.39 2.74 11.06
N GLY A 357 27.18 2.25 11.44
CA GLY A 357 26.69 2.29 12.82
C GLY A 357 26.50 3.70 13.38
N GLN A 358 26.29 4.72 12.54
CA GLN A 358 26.21 6.11 12.94
C GLN A 358 24.79 6.64 12.82
N ALA A 359 24.11 6.74 13.95
CA ALA A 359 22.70 7.16 14.02
C ALA A 359 22.46 8.56 13.41
N GLU A 360 23.35 9.52 13.68
CA GLU A 360 23.26 10.88 13.14
C GLU A 360 23.38 10.90 11.62
N PHE A 361 24.37 10.15 11.06
CA PHE A 361 24.53 10.04 9.61
C PHE A 361 23.27 9.43 8.95
N LEU A 362 22.71 8.36 9.52
CA LEU A 362 21.46 7.75 9.04
C LEU A 362 20.30 8.76 9.09
N GLY A 363 20.16 9.51 10.18
CA GLY A 363 19.12 10.54 10.30
C GLY A 363 19.27 11.66 9.28
N LEU A 364 20.49 12.16 9.06
CA LEU A 364 20.74 13.25 8.12
C LEU A 364 20.58 12.82 6.64
N ILE A 365 21.05 11.63 6.27
CA ILE A 365 20.86 11.12 4.90
C ILE A 365 19.38 10.78 4.62
N TYR A 366 18.63 10.35 5.66
CA TYR A 366 17.19 10.21 5.60
C TYR A 366 16.53 11.55 5.31
N ALA A 367 16.84 12.58 6.10
CA ALA A 367 16.33 13.93 5.91
C ALA A 367 16.68 14.49 4.52
N PHE A 368 17.88 14.23 4.01
CA PHE A 368 18.29 14.64 2.66
C PHE A 368 17.34 14.12 1.59
N GLY A 369 17.05 12.82 1.58
CA GLY A 369 16.13 12.19 0.62
C GLY A 369 14.68 12.66 0.78
N ALA A 370 14.21 12.76 2.03
CA ALA A 370 12.85 13.18 2.35
C ALA A 370 12.58 14.63 1.95
N MET A 371 13.49 15.56 2.30
CA MET A 371 13.32 16.97 1.98
C MET A 371 13.28 17.22 0.48
N LEU A 372 14.08 16.50 -0.28
CA LEU A 372 14.07 16.60 -1.73
C LEU A 372 12.77 16.07 -2.35
N SER A 373 12.29 14.91 -1.89
CA SER A 373 11.02 14.32 -2.32
C SER A 373 9.82 15.22 -1.98
N PHE A 374 9.80 15.79 -0.77
CA PHE A 374 8.73 16.71 -0.33
C PHE A 374 8.78 18.04 -1.08
N SER A 375 9.97 18.59 -1.35
CA SER A 375 10.12 19.79 -2.18
C SER A 375 9.49 19.58 -3.55
N MET A 376 9.73 18.42 -4.16
CA MET A 376 9.14 18.07 -5.45
C MET A 376 7.63 17.90 -5.39
N ALA A 377 7.09 17.33 -4.31
CA ALA A 377 5.64 17.23 -4.12
C ALA A 377 4.98 18.62 -4.03
N HIS A 378 5.57 19.53 -3.26
CA HIS A 378 5.10 20.92 -3.15
C HIS A 378 5.17 21.67 -4.48
N LEU A 379 6.32 21.59 -5.17
CA LEU A 379 6.49 22.21 -6.51
C LEU A 379 5.48 21.65 -7.51
N ALA A 380 5.24 20.33 -7.47
CA ALA A 380 4.25 19.70 -8.34
C ALA A 380 2.84 20.25 -8.08
N LEU A 381 2.42 20.36 -6.81
CA LEU A 381 1.10 20.89 -6.48
C LEU A 381 0.95 22.36 -6.92
N ILE A 382 1.98 23.20 -6.68
CA ILE A 382 1.98 24.60 -7.11
C ILE A 382 1.80 24.66 -8.63
N ARG A 383 2.56 23.88 -9.39
CA ARG A 383 2.46 23.85 -10.86
C ARG A 383 1.09 23.35 -11.32
N LEU A 384 0.57 22.26 -10.76
CA LEU A 384 -0.77 21.72 -11.10
C LEU A 384 -1.90 22.72 -10.83
N ARG A 385 -1.75 23.58 -9.82
CA ARG A 385 -2.72 24.69 -9.59
C ARG A 385 -2.69 25.74 -10.69
N VAL A 386 -1.55 25.91 -11.38
CA VAL A 386 -1.37 26.86 -12.49
C VAL A 386 -1.76 26.24 -13.82
N THR A 387 -1.32 24.99 -14.10
CA THR A 387 -1.50 24.34 -15.40
C THR A 387 -2.86 23.66 -15.55
N GLU A 388 -3.45 23.20 -14.45
CA GLU A 388 -4.71 22.44 -14.44
C GLU A 388 -5.72 23.04 -13.45
N PRO A 389 -6.14 24.31 -13.62
CA PRO A 389 -7.04 24.98 -12.68
C PRO A 389 -8.43 24.35 -12.60
N ASP A 390 -8.91 23.76 -13.71
CA ASP A 390 -10.28 23.24 -13.85
C ASP A 390 -10.45 21.77 -13.43
N VAL A 391 -9.35 21.05 -13.16
CA VAL A 391 -9.43 19.67 -12.70
C VAL A 391 -10.10 19.61 -11.33
N PRO A 392 -11.12 18.73 -11.15
CA PRO A 392 -11.81 18.57 -9.87
C PRO A 392 -10.84 18.22 -8.74
N ARG A 393 -10.93 18.97 -7.64
CA ARG A 393 -10.14 18.74 -6.43
C ARG A 393 -11.06 18.36 -5.28
N PRO A 394 -11.18 17.05 -4.96
CA PRO A 394 -12.01 16.60 -3.84
C PRO A 394 -11.61 17.21 -2.50
N TYR A 395 -10.31 17.46 -2.33
CA TYR A 395 -9.76 18.21 -1.21
C TYR A 395 -8.91 19.37 -1.73
N ARG A 396 -9.02 20.53 -1.09
CA ARG A 396 -8.16 21.70 -1.33
C ARG A 396 -7.42 22.05 -0.05
N SER A 397 -6.10 22.20 -0.17
CA SER A 397 -5.23 22.74 0.87
C SER A 397 -5.72 24.13 1.33
N PRO A 398 -5.72 24.41 2.64
CA PRO A 398 -6.20 25.67 3.19
C PRO A 398 -5.47 26.92 2.64
N GLY A 399 -6.20 28.02 2.54
CA GLY A 399 -5.67 29.31 2.07
C GLY A 399 -5.70 29.44 0.55
N ARG A 400 -5.65 30.70 0.11
CA ARG A 400 -5.59 31.09 -1.31
C ARG A 400 -4.67 32.30 -1.47
N LEU A 401 -3.64 32.16 -2.28
CA LEU A 401 -2.74 33.24 -2.64
C LEU A 401 -2.91 33.54 -4.13
N ARG A 402 -3.55 34.66 -4.46
CA ARG A 402 -3.72 35.07 -5.86
C ARG A 402 -2.48 35.75 -6.37
N VAL A 403 -1.80 35.14 -7.36
CA VAL A 403 -0.63 35.71 -8.03
C VAL A 403 -0.87 35.61 -9.52
N ARG A 404 -0.86 36.76 -10.21
CA ARG A 404 -1.04 36.86 -11.69
C ARG A 404 -2.26 36.10 -12.21
N GLY A 405 -3.38 36.11 -11.46
CA GLY A 405 -4.62 35.46 -11.87
C GLY A 405 -4.75 33.98 -11.50
N HIS A 406 -3.70 33.35 -10.95
CA HIS A 406 -3.72 31.95 -10.49
C HIS A 406 -3.87 31.84 -8.98
N ASP A 407 -4.64 30.83 -8.53
CA ASP A 407 -4.83 30.52 -7.12
C ASP A 407 -3.73 29.55 -6.63
N LEU A 408 -2.66 30.08 -6.06
CA LEU A 408 -1.56 29.27 -5.50
C LEU A 408 -1.91 28.77 -4.09
N PRO A 409 -1.45 27.53 -3.71
CA PRO A 409 -1.60 27.01 -2.35
C PRO A 409 -0.51 27.59 -1.44
N PRO A 410 -0.83 28.51 -0.50
CA PRO A 410 0.19 29.19 0.31
C PRO A 410 0.97 28.21 1.19
N LEU A 411 0.33 27.15 1.70
CA LEU A 411 1.00 26.13 2.52
C LEU A 411 2.04 25.35 1.71
N ALA A 412 1.76 25.05 0.44
CA ALA A 412 2.75 24.39 -0.41
C ALA A 412 3.92 25.33 -0.75
N VAL A 413 3.68 26.64 -0.88
CA VAL A 413 4.75 27.64 -1.09
C VAL A 413 5.67 27.69 0.15
N LEU A 414 5.09 27.77 1.36
CA LEU A 414 5.85 27.70 2.60
C LEU A 414 6.55 26.36 2.76
N GLY A 415 5.89 25.27 2.34
CA GLY A 415 6.46 23.92 2.32
C GLY A 415 7.71 23.82 1.45
N VAL A 416 7.67 24.32 0.22
CA VAL A 416 8.85 24.36 -0.67
C VAL A 416 9.98 25.12 -0.02
N LEU A 417 9.70 26.31 0.51
CA LEU A 417 10.74 27.14 1.14
C LEU A 417 11.39 26.43 2.33
N GLY A 418 10.57 25.83 3.21
CA GLY A 418 11.07 25.13 4.38
C GLY A 418 11.85 23.86 4.03
N THR A 419 11.34 23.04 3.09
CA THR A 419 12.02 21.81 2.69
C THR A 419 13.30 22.05 1.89
N LEU A 420 13.32 23.04 1.00
CA LEU A 420 14.55 23.44 0.29
C LEU A 420 15.57 24.09 1.21
N LEU A 421 15.13 24.89 2.19
CA LEU A 421 16.03 25.45 3.19
C LEU A 421 16.65 24.32 4.03
N SER A 422 15.85 23.37 4.52
CA SER A 422 16.34 22.20 5.27
C SER A 422 17.32 21.37 4.44
N PHE A 423 17.00 21.12 3.17
CA PHE A 423 17.89 20.45 2.22
C PHE A 423 19.22 21.21 2.03
N GLY A 424 19.14 22.53 1.89
CA GLY A 424 20.32 23.42 1.76
C GLY A 424 21.20 23.40 3.02
N VAL A 425 20.61 23.42 4.20
CA VAL A 425 21.30 23.33 5.50
C VAL A 425 22.07 22.02 5.61
N ILE A 426 21.43 20.88 5.34
CA ILE A 426 22.08 19.56 5.36
C ILE A 426 23.28 19.55 4.40
N SER A 427 23.05 20.00 3.17
CA SER A 427 24.06 19.94 2.11
C SER A 427 25.25 20.87 2.36
N ALA A 428 25.01 22.04 2.98
CA ALA A 428 26.05 23.02 3.27
C ALA A 428 26.85 22.69 4.54
N LEU A 429 26.20 22.17 5.57
CA LEU A 429 26.83 21.99 6.90
C LEU A 429 27.31 20.55 7.13
N ASN A 430 26.92 19.58 6.31
CA ASN A 430 27.34 18.18 6.45
C ASN A 430 27.84 17.60 5.11
N VAL A 431 29.17 17.73 4.87
CA VAL A 431 29.80 17.35 3.60
C VAL A 431 29.67 15.86 3.29
N SER A 432 29.76 14.99 4.30
CA SER A 432 29.63 13.52 4.11
C SER A 432 28.24 13.14 3.62
N VAL A 433 27.20 13.73 4.20
CA VAL A 433 25.81 13.51 3.77
C VAL A 433 25.57 14.10 2.39
N ALA A 434 26.06 15.31 2.12
CA ALA A 434 25.97 15.93 0.80
C ALA A 434 26.65 15.07 -0.28
N ALA A 435 27.84 14.54 0.00
CA ALA A 435 28.57 13.67 -0.93
C ALA A 435 27.82 12.34 -1.17
N ALA A 436 27.38 11.66 -0.11
CA ALA A 436 26.65 10.39 -0.21
C ALA A 436 25.29 10.58 -0.92
N GLY A 437 24.51 11.60 -0.53
CA GLY A 437 23.22 11.90 -1.14
C GLY A 437 23.32 12.32 -2.60
N SER A 438 24.29 13.19 -2.93
CA SER A 438 24.54 13.60 -4.32
C SER A 438 25.06 12.42 -5.15
N GLY A 439 25.94 11.59 -4.59
CA GLY A 439 26.39 10.34 -5.24
C GLY A 439 25.24 9.40 -5.57
N TRP A 440 24.30 9.23 -4.63
CA TRP A 440 23.08 8.46 -4.85
C TRP A 440 22.24 9.04 -6.01
N LEU A 441 22.00 10.34 -6.00
CA LEU A 441 21.22 11.01 -7.05
C LEU A 441 21.89 10.89 -8.42
N LEU A 442 23.20 11.15 -8.50
CA LEU A 442 23.97 11.04 -9.76
C LEU A 442 23.96 9.61 -10.30
N LEU A 443 24.14 8.62 -9.44
CA LEU A 443 24.05 7.20 -9.82
C LEU A 443 22.68 6.87 -10.41
N GLY A 444 21.62 7.29 -9.74
CA GLY A 444 20.24 7.06 -10.24
C GLY A 444 20.00 7.73 -11.59
N MET A 445 20.39 8.99 -11.72
CA MET A 445 20.25 9.73 -12.97
C MET A 445 21.04 9.09 -14.11
N LEU A 446 22.24 8.61 -13.86
CA LEU A 446 23.04 7.87 -14.84
C LEU A 446 22.36 6.56 -15.25
N LEU A 447 21.89 5.79 -14.27
CA LEU A 447 21.15 4.54 -14.54
C LEU A 447 19.89 4.80 -15.37
N TYR A 448 19.13 5.84 -15.06
CA TYR A 448 17.94 6.24 -15.82
C TYR A 448 18.26 6.59 -17.26
N VAL A 449 19.23 7.48 -17.48
CA VAL A 449 19.62 7.93 -18.81
C VAL A 449 20.12 6.77 -19.66
N VAL A 450 21.00 5.93 -19.10
CA VAL A 450 21.55 4.75 -19.79
C VAL A 450 20.44 3.76 -20.13
N TYR A 451 19.55 3.47 -19.16
CA TYR A 451 18.45 2.53 -19.37
C TYR A 451 17.48 3.02 -20.46
N ARG A 452 17.00 4.26 -20.37
CA ARG A 452 16.06 4.84 -21.34
C ARG A 452 16.65 4.89 -22.75
N ARG A 453 17.91 5.32 -22.89
CA ARG A 453 18.61 5.33 -24.19
C ARG A 453 18.77 3.93 -24.78
N ARG A 454 19.11 2.92 -23.96
CA ARG A 454 19.20 1.53 -24.42
C ARG A 454 17.85 0.96 -24.88
N GLN A 455 16.76 1.46 -24.36
CA GLN A 455 15.40 1.08 -24.77
C GLN A 455 14.89 1.89 -26.00
N GLY A 456 15.68 2.83 -26.52
CA GLY A 456 15.25 3.71 -27.60
C GLY A 456 14.18 4.72 -27.18
N LEU A 457 14.06 4.99 -25.87
CA LEU A 457 13.07 5.90 -25.30
C LEU A 457 13.71 7.26 -25.04
N ASP A 458 12.95 8.33 -25.25
CA ASP A 458 13.32 9.67 -24.81
C ASP A 458 13.25 9.82 -23.28
N LEU A 459 13.82 10.88 -22.72
CA LEU A 459 13.92 11.05 -21.26
C LEU A 459 12.68 11.69 -20.63
N VAL A 460 11.75 12.22 -21.41
CA VAL A 460 10.66 13.08 -20.89
C VAL A 460 9.27 12.51 -21.08
N SER A 461 9.04 11.66 -22.10
CA SER A 461 7.72 11.11 -22.37
C SER A 461 7.41 9.89 -21.48
N THR A 462 6.15 9.80 -21.10
CA THR A 462 5.64 8.69 -20.26
C THR A 462 5.35 7.46 -21.12
N HIS A 463 6.00 6.36 -20.84
CA HIS A 463 5.74 5.07 -21.46
C HIS A 463 5.29 4.06 -20.40
N LYS A 464 4.02 3.70 -20.40
CA LYS A 464 3.46 2.69 -19.48
C LYS A 464 3.47 1.31 -20.16
N VAL A 465 3.99 0.31 -19.48
CA VAL A 465 3.86 -1.09 -19.92
C VAL A 465 2.39 -1.46 -19.78
N ALA A 466 1.77 -1.88 -20.88
CA ALA A 466 0.44 -2.46 -20.82
C ALA A 466 0.51 -3.75 -19.97
N ILE A 467 0.06 -3.67 -18.75
CA ILE A 467 -0.20 -4.87 -17.94
C ILE A 467 -1.57 -5.33 -18.41
N PRO A 468 -1.72 -6.57 -18.94
CA PRO A 468 -3.06 -7.14 -19.11
C PRO A 468 -3.74 -7.00 -17.75
N GLU A 469 -4.86 -6.30 -17.70
CA GLU A 469 -5.67 -6.33 -16.49
C GLU A 469 -5.84 -7.79 -16.13
N PRO A 470 -5.52 -8.21 -14.89
CA PRO A 470 -5.88 -9.55 -14.47
C PRO A 470 -7.36 -9.61 -14.81
N VAL A 471 -7.75 -10.60 -15.60
CA VAL A 471 -9.15 -10.97 -15.70
C VAL A 471 -9.53 -11.19 -14.25
N VAL A 472 -10.11 -10.15 -13.64
CA VAL A 472 -10.74 -10.29 -12.33
C VAL A 472 -11.79 -11.30 -12.63
N ASP A 473 -11.53 -12.52 -12.20
CA ASP A 473 -12.55 -13.52 -12.04
C ASP A 473 -13.46 -12.91 -10.96
N HIS A 474 -14.29 -11.97 -11.39
CA HIS A 474 -15.53 -11.73 -10.72
C HIS A 474 -16.16 -13.10 -10.86
N GLU A 475 -16.23 -13.85 -9.78
CA GLU A 475 -17.25 -14.85 -9.66
C GLU A 475 -18.49 -14.11 -10.11
N ALA A 476 -18.85 -14.34 -11.39
CA ALA A 476 -19.90 -13.55 -12.01
C ALA A 476 -21.19 -14.09 -11.41
N GLU A 477 -21.52 -13.55 -10.23
CA GLU A 477 -22.77 -13.86 -9.56
C GLU A 477 -23.89 -13.18 -10.36
N TYR A 478 -24.41 -13.91 -11.32
CA TYR A 478 -25.59 -13.48 -12.05
C TYR A 478 -26.81 -13.61 -11.17
N ASP A 479 -27.57 -12.54 -11.03
CA ASP A 479 -28.83 -12.53 -10.24
C ASP A 479 -29.87 -13.53 -10.76
N SER A 480 -29.83 -13.87 -12.06
CA SER A 480 -30.73 -14.78 -12.72
C SER A 480 -30.02 -15.49 -13.87
N VAL A 481 -29.99 -16.82 -13.82
CA VAL A 481 -29.37 -17.68 -14.83
C VAL A 481 -30.46 -18.60 -15.43
N LEU A 482 -30.63 -18.57 -16.74
CA LEU A 482 -31.52 -19.47 -17.47
C LEU A 482 -30.73 -20.68 -17.97
N VAL A 483 -31.26 -21.87 -17.71
CA VAL A 483 -30.72 -23.15 -18.19
C VAL A 483 -31.80 -23.87 -19.00
N PRO A 484 -31.78 -23.73 -20.32
CA PRO A 484 -32.72 -24.48 -21.18
C PRO A 484 -32.16 -25.88 -21.43
N VAL A 485 -33.06 -26.88 -21.35
CA VAL A 485 -32.72 -28.29 -21.56
C VAL A 485 -33.64 -28.88 -22.63
N SER A 486 -33.07 -29.35 -23.75
CA SER A 486 -33.77 -29.94 -24.87
C SER A 486 -33.53 -31.44 -25.01
N ASP A 487 -32.34 -31.93 -24.70
CA ASP A 487 -31.86 -33.27 -25.04
C ASP A 487 -31.45 -34.12 -23.82
N GLY A 488 -32.06 -33.87 -22.65
CA GLY A 488 -31.74 -34.56 -21.41
C GLY A 488 -30.92 -33.75 -20.46
N TYR A 489 -30.80 -34.24 -19.23
CA TYR A 489 -30.07 -33.56 -18.16
C TYR A 489 -28.56 -33.62 -18.38
N ASP A 490 -27.87 -32.46 -18.26
CA ASP A 490 -26.42 -32.33 -18.29
C ASP A 490 -25.91 -31.78 -16.96
N GLU A 491 -25.20 -32.64 -16.22
CA GLU A 491 -24.63 -32.31 -14.90
C GLU A 491 -23.63 -31.18 -14.96
N HIS A 492 -22.82 -31.09 -16.05
CA HIS A 492 -21.79 -30.07 -16.20
C HIS A 492 -22.39 -28.69 -16.47
N VAL A 493 -23.41 -28.62 -17.31
CA VAL A 493 -24.17 -27.38 -17.57
C VAL A 493 -24.78 -26.86 -16.27
N MET A 494 -25.39 -27.75 -15.50
CA MET A 494 -25.99 -27.38 -14.23
C MET A 494 -24.96 -26.99 -13.18
N ALA A 495 -23.78 -27.65 -13.14
CA ALA A 495 -22.67 -27.29 -12.27
C ALA A 495 -22.13 -25.88 -12.60
N THR A 496 -21.97 -25.58 -13.90
CA THR A 496 -21.56 -24.24 -14.36
C THR A 496 -22.60 -23.18 -14.03
N ALA A 497 -23.87 -23.44 -14.27
CA ALA A 497 -24.95 -22.54 -13.87
C ALA A 497 -24.96 -22.29 -12.34
N THR A 498 -24.72 -23.34 -11.56
CA THR A 498 -24.66 -23.25 -10.09
C THR A 498 -23.46 -22.41 -9.58
N LYS A 499 -22.33 -22.42 -10.30
CA LYS A 499 -21.16 -21.57 -10.00
C LYS A 499 -21.40 -20.12 -10.40
N LEU A 500 -22.10 -19.87 -11.49
CA LEU A 500 -22.35 -18.55 -12.04
C LEU A 500 -23.50 -17.81 -11.34
N ALA A 501 -24.51 -18.53 -10.84
CA ALA A 501 -25.68 -17.92 -10.20
C ALA A 501 -25.35 -17.42 -8.79
N ALA A 502 -25.83 -16.21 -8.47
CA ALA A 502 -25.78 -15.67 -7.13
C ALA A 502 -26.40 -16.63 -6.10
N ARG A 503 -25.86 -16.65 -4.88
CA ARG A 503 -26.36 -17.51 -3.78
C ARG A 503 -27.72 -17.09 -3.23
N LYS A 504 -28.60 -16.61 -4.12
CA LYS A 504 -29.95 -16.18 -3.82
C LYS A 504 -30.97 -17.31 -4.06
N ARG A 505 -32.09 -17.22 -3.39
CA ARG A 505 -33.21 -18.13 -3.59
C ARG A 505 -33.79 -17.94 -5.01
N ARG A 506 -33.92 -19.01 -5.81
CA ARG A 506 -34.40 -19.00 -7.21
C ARG A 506 -33.52 -18.23 -8.20
N GLY A 507 -32.23 -18.19 -8.01
CA GLY A 507 -31.26 -17.57 -8.94
C GLY A 507 -31.04 -18.38 -10.23
N ILE A 508 -31.47 -19.63 -10.30
CA ILE A 508 -31.34 -20.51 -11.47
C ILE A 508 -32.74 -20.90 -11.93
N HIS A 509 -33.06 -20.65 -13.20
CA HIS A 509 -34.31 -21.05 -13.81
C HIS A 509 -34.06 -22.09 -14.90
N VAL A 510 -34.63 -23.27 -14.74
CA VAL A 510 -34.49 -24.38 -15.68
C VAL A 510 -35.78 -24.53 -16.50
N VAL A 511 -35.66 -24.49 -17.83
CA VAL A 511 -36.77 -24.72 -18.73
C VAL A 511 -36.53 -26.03 -19.48
N SER A 512 -37.38 -27.00 -19.27
CA SER A 512 -37.34 -28.29 -19.97
C SER A 512 -38.36 -28.33 -21.10
N PHE A 513 -37.87 -28.59 -22.30
CA PHE A 513 -38.72 -28.55 -23.50
C PHE A 513 -39.30 -29.92 -23.84
N VAL A 514 -40.63 -29.96 -24.11
CA VAL A 514 -41.30 -31.09 -24.72
C VAL A 514 -41.62 -30.75 -26.17
N THR A 515 -41.00 -31.47 -27.10
CA THR A 515 -41.16 -31.23 -28.53
C THR A 515 -42.38 -32.00 -29.06
N VAL A 516 -43.44 -31.27 -29.44
CA VAL A 516 -44.68 -31.85 -29.96
C VAL A 516 -44.60 -31.94 -31.48
N PRO A 517 -44.71 -33.14 -32.08
CA PRO A 517 -44.72 -33.32 -33.54
C PRO A 517 -45.79 -32.50 -34.26
N HIS A 518 -45.51 -32.04 -35.48
CA HIS A 518 -46.45 -31.21 -36.25
C HIS A 518 -47.79 -31.89 -36.53
N ALA A 519 -47.80 -33.22 -36.54
CA ALA A 519 -49.02 -34.01 -36.80
C ALA A 519 -50.05 -34.03 -35.63
N LEU A 520 -49.60 -33.59 -34.42
CA LEU A 520 -50.44 -33.60 -33.22
C LEU A 520 -50.81 -32.18 -32.79
N PRO A 521 -51.90 -31.93 -32.12
CA PRO A 521 -52.22 -30.68 -31.46
C PRO A 521 -51.12 -30.35 -30.40
N ILE A 522 -50.82 -29.07 -30.15
CA ILE A 522 -49.79 -28.70 -29.17
C ILE A 522 -50.16 -29.15 -27.75
N SER A 523 -51.43 -29.31 -27.48
CA SER A 523 -52.03 -29.82 -26.24
C SER A 523 -52.09 -31.32 -26.13
N ALA A 524 -51.64 -32.07 -27.16
CA ALA A 524 -51.74 -33.55 -27.14
C ALA A 524 -50.94 -34.11 -25.94
N PRO A 525 -51.47 -35.08 -25.20
CA PRO A 525 -50.74 -35.70 -24.10
C PRO A 525 -49.57 -36.53 -24.63
N LEU A 526 -48.40 -36.28 -24.10
CA LEU A 526 -47.13 -36.97 -24.39
C LEU A 526 -46.50 -37.45 -23.08
N PRO A 527 -47.11 -38.51 -22.47
CA PRO A 527 -46.75 -38.88 -21.09
C PRO A 527 -45.30 -39.26 -20.89
N ASP A 528 -44.66 -39.90 -21.87
CA ASP A 528 -43.26 -40.33 -21.76
C ASP A 528 -42.30 -39.15 -21.85
N GLU A 529 -42.53 -38.23 -22.78
CA GLU A 529 -41.73 -37.01 -22.97
C GLU A 529 -41.92 -36.02 -21.81
N GLU A 530 -43.14 -35.91 -21.28
CA GLU A 530 -43.44 -35.08 -20.11
C GLU A 530 -42.77 -35.66 -18.85
N ALA A 531 -42.81 -36.97 -18.65
CA ALA A 531 -42.14 -37.64 -17.54
C ALA A 531 -40.62 -37.46 -17.63
N ALA A 532 -40.04 -37.55 -18.83
CA ALA A 532 -38.64 -37.29 -19.05
C ALA A 532 -38.27 -35.84 -18.73
N ALA A 533 -39.04 -34.86 -19.20
CA ALA A 533 -38.85 -33.45 -18.92
C ALA A 533 -39.00 -33.10 -17.43
N GLN A 534 -39.92 -33.75 -16.75
CA GLN A 534 -40.14 -33.62 -15.31
C GLN A 534 -38.97 -34.20 -14.51
N SER A 535 -38.40 -35.32 -14.94
CA SER A 535 -37.20 -35.92 -14.36
C SER A 535 -35.99 -34.97 -14.44
N VAL A 536 -35.80 -34.26 -15.56
CA VAL A 536 -34.77 -33.24 -15.73
C VAL A 536 -34.89 -32.13 -14.67
N LEU A 537 -36.11 -31.61 -14.46
CA LEU A 537 -36.36 -30.57 -13.44
C LEU A 537 -36.07 -31.07 -12.03
N GLU A 538 -36.36 -32.32 -11.76
CA GLU A 538 -36.11 -32.93 -10.44
C GLU A 538 -34.62 -33.13 -10.19
N GLN A 539 -33.87 -33.61 -11.18
CA GLN A 539 -32.41 -33.73 -11.11
C GLN A 539 -31.74 -32.36 -10.93
N ALA A 540 -32.19 -31.35 -11.66
CA ALA A 540 -31.70 -29.99 -11.50
C ALA A 540 -31.95 -29.44 -10.10
N ARG A 541 -33.10 -29.72 -9.48
CA ARG A 541 -33.41 -29.35 -8.09
C ARG A 541 -32.56 -30.09 -7.07
N ILE A 542 -32.24 -31.35 -7.32
CA ILE A 542 -31.34 -32.12 -6.46
C ILE A 542 -29.96 -31.49 -6.46
N GLN A 543 -29.43 -31.15 -7.63
CA GLN A 543 -28.07 -30.58 -7.76
C GLN A 543 -27.98 -29.13 -7.30
N GLY A 544 -28.93 -28.26 -7.64
CA GLY A 544 -28.91 -26.82 -7.36
C GLY A 544 -29.67 -26.41 -6.09
N GLY A 545 -30.44 -27.32 -5.48
CA GLY A 545 -31.16 -27.12 -4.24
C GLY A 545 -32.23 -26.03 -4.33
N ARG A 546 -32.38 -25.23 -3.26
CA ARG A 546 -33.39 -24.15 -3.15
C ARG A 546 -33.18 -23.00 -4.14
N ARG A 547 -32.07 -22.98 -4.88
CA ARG A 547 -31.73 -21.95 -5.87
C ARG A 547 -32.41 -22.23 -7.22
N VAL A 548 -32.85 -23.46 -7.47
CA VAL A 548 -33.44 -23.88 -8.73
C VAL A 548 -34.96 -23.70 -8.71
N SER A 549 -35.45 -22.97 -9.70
CA SER A 549 -36.83 -22.91 -10.12
C SER A 549 -36.92 -23.44 -11.55
N GLY A 550 -38.09 -23.82 -12.03
CA GLY A 550 -38.21 -24.21 -13.42
C GLY A 550 -39.61 -24.75 -13.74
N HIS A 551 -39.87 -24.81 -15.03
CA HIS A 551 -41.13 -25.33 -15.58
C HIS A 551 -40.88 -26.12 -16.87
N LEU A 552 -41.92 -26.79 -17.32
CA LEU A 552 -41.98 -27.54 -18.56
C LEU A 552 -42.65 -26.67 -19.62
N GLU A 553 -42.06 -26.58 -20.80
CA GLU A 553 -42.58 -25.81 -21.93
C GLU A 553 -42.76 -26.70 -23.15
N ARG A 554 -43.93 -26.60 -23.81
CA ARG A 554 -44.25 -27.36 -25.03
C ARG A 554 -43.93 -26.53 -26.27
N ILE A 555 -43.11 -27.08 -27.16
CA ILE A 555 -42.64 -26.39 -28.37
C ILE A 555 -42.83 -27.24 -29.62
N ARG A 556 -42.83 -26.59 -30.78
CA ARG A 556 -42.74 -27.28 -32.08
C ARG A 556 -41.28 -27.54 -32.46
N PRO A 557 -41.00 -28.57 -33.28
CA PRO A 557 -39.64 -28.79 -33.79
C PRO A 557 -39.05 -27.54 -34.42
N GLY A 558 -37.83 -27.18 -34.02
CA GLY A 558 -37.10 -26.01 -34.52
C GLY A 558 -37.44 -24.67 -33.82
N GLN A 559 -38.37 -24.63 -32.87
CA GLN A 559 -38.74 -23.41 -32.14
C GLN A 559 -37.93 -23.16 -30.84
N ALA A 560 -37.12 -24.13 -30.41
CA ALA A 560 -36.41 -24.06 -29.13
C ALA A 560 -35.56 -22.80 -28.98
N GLY A 561 -34.75 -22.41 -29.98
CA GLY A 561 -33.90 -21.23 -29.91
C GLY A 561 -34.67 -19.94 -29.69
N ARG A 562 -35.77 -19.74 -30.42
CA ARG A 562 -36.61 -18.55 -30.26
C ARG A 562 -37.28 -18.51 -28.89
N ARG A 563 -37.78 -19.67 -28.41
CA ARG A 563 -38.44 -19.75 -27.11
C ARG A 563 -37.46 -19.49 -25.95
N ILE A 564 -36.19 -19.92 -26.05
CA ILE A 564 -35.16 -19.60 -25.11
C ILE A 564 -34.92 -18.09 -25.04
N VAL A 565 -34.87 -17.39 -26.17
CA VAL A 565 -34.71 -15.94 -26.24
C VAL A 565 -35.88 -15.19 -25.60
N GLU A 566 -37.11 -15.62 -25.92
CA GLU A 566 -38.33 -15.06 -25.32
C GLU A 566 -38.34 -15.25 -23.81
N GLU A 567 -38.07 -16.45 -23.32
CA GLU A 567 -38.03 -16.77 -21.89
C GLU A 567 -36.91 -15.97 -21.16
N ALA A 568 -35.74 -15.87 -21.77
CA ALA A 568 -34.63 -15.06 -21.20
C ALA A 568 -35.01 -13.58 -21.08
N SER A 569 -35.77 -13.07 -22.05
CA SER A 569 -36.25 -11.67 -22.05
C SER A 569 -37.34 -11.45 -21.01
N ASP A 570 -38.32 -12.36 -20.92
CA ASP A 570 -39.47 -12.28 -20.01
C ASP A 570 -39.03 -12.32 -18.54
N MET A 571 -38.08 -13.20 -18.22
CA MET A 571 -37.55 -13.31 -16.86
C MET A 571 -36.38 -12.35 -16.60
N ARG A 572 -35.97 -11.55 -17.57
CA ARG A 572 -34.78 -10.67 -17.50
C ARG A 572 -33.53 -11.43 -17.04
N ALA A 573 -33.27 -12.57 -17.70
CA ALA A 573 -32.11 -13.38 -17.37
C ALA A 573 -30.80 -12.58 -17.56
N ALA A 574 -29.91 -12.67 -16.60
CA ALA A 574 -28.57 -12.05 -16.68
C ALA A 574 -27.61 -12.92 -17.51
N ALA A 575 -27.82 -14.24 -17.52
CA ALA A 575 -27.06 -15.17 -18.34
C ALA A 575 -27.90 -16.39 -18.76
N ILE A 576 -27.57 -16.98 -19.93
CA ILE A 576 -28.07 -18.28 -20.39
C ILE A 576 -26.88 -19.23 -20.39
N VAL A 577 -27.06 -20.43 -19.84
CA VAL A 577 -26.05 -21.51 -19.89
C VAL A 577 -26.57 -22.65 -20.75
N LEU A 578 -25.83 -22.95 -21.82
CA LEU A 578 -26.23 -23.96 -22.83
C LEU A 578 -25.15 -25.02 -22.98
N ALA A 579 -25.52 -26.26 -23.22
CA ALA A 579 -24.61 -27.29 -23.69
C ALA A 579 -24.20 -27.04 -25.14
N LEU A 580 -22.94 -27.30 -25.49
CA LEU A 580 -22.54 -27.39 -26.88
C LEU A 580 -23.13 -28.70 -27.47
N PRO A 581 -23.95 -28.64 -28.55
CA PRO A 581 -24.54 -29.83 -29.12
C PRO A 581 -23.46 -30.81 -29.62
N GLN A 582 -23.73 -32.11 -29.50
CA GLN A 582 -22.83 -33.13 -30.03
C GLN A 582 -22.81 -33.02 -31.57
N ARG A 583 -21.60 -32.99 -32.12
CA ARG A 583 -21.38 -32.83 -33.55
C ARG A 583 -21.94 -34.05 -34.32
N ILE A 584 -22.89 -33.83 -35.21
CA ILE A 584 -23.33 -34.78 -36.20
C ILE A 584 -22.57 -34.47 -37.49
N ASP A 585 -22.00 -35.49 -38.13
CA ASP A 585 -21.17 -35.31 -39.36
C ASP A 585 -22.01 -34.56 -40.43
N GLY A 586 -21.45 -33.44 -40.92
CA GLY A 586 -22.06 -32.58 -41.92
C GLY A 586 -22.97 -31.46 -41.39
N ALA A 587 -23.22 -31.37 -40.08
CA ALA A 587 -24.01 -30.31 -39.47
C ALA A 587 -23.17 -29.14 -38.97
N SER A 588 -23.83 -27.97 -38.80
CA SER A 588 -23.20 -26.81 -38.12
C SER A 588 -22.71 -27.17 -36.72
N LEU A 589 -21.56 -26.64 -36.33
CA LEU A 589 -20.97 -26.84 -35.01
C LEU A 589 -21.93 -26.43 -33.88
N PHE A 590 -22.75 -25.42 -34.10
CA PHE A 590 -23.61 -24.84 -33.09
C PHE A 590 -25.07 -25.33 -33.11
N GLY A 591 -25.53 -25.90 -34.22
CA GLY A 591 -26.97 -26.25 -34.41
C GLY A 591 -27.90 -25.03 -34.42
N LYS A 592 -29.09 -25.18 -34.97
CA LYS A 592 -30.06 -24.06 -35.15
C LYS A 592 -30.48 -23.37 -33.86
N THR A 593 -30.63 -24.11 -32.77
CA THR A 593 -31.04 -23.56 -31.46
C THR A 593 -29.99 -22.59 -30.94
N LEU A 594 -28.71 -23.01 -30.88
CA LEU A 594 -27.61 -22.21 -30.37
C LEU A 594 -27.32 -21.04 -31.32
N GLU A 595 -27.39 -21.24 -32.64
CA GLU A 595 -27.26 -20.16 -33.63
C GLU A 595 -28.29 -19.07 -33.45
N THR A 596 -29.56 -19.39 -33.18
CA THR A 596 -30.62 -18.42 -32.91
C THR A 596 -30.34 -17.63 -31.63
N VAL A 597 -29.97 -18.30 -30.54
CA VAL A 597 -29.66 -17.64 -29.26
C VAL A 597 -28.44 -16.74 -29.39
N LEU A 598 -27.41 -17.15 -30.14
CA LEU A 598 -26.22 -16.36 -30.39
C LEU A 598 -26.45 -15.20 -31.35
N ALA A 599 -27.41 -15.31 -32.28
CA ALA A 599 -27.75 -14.21 -33.17
C ALA A 599 -28.52 -13.10 -32.44
N GLU A 600 -29.49 -13.45 -31.61
CA GLU A 600 -30.33 -12.46 -30.90
C GLU A 600 -29.75 -11.93 -29.61
N ARG A 601 -28.92 -12.72 -28.90
CA ARG A 601 -28.15 -12.32 -27.70
C ARG A 601 -28.95 -11.50 -26.66
N PRO A 602 -30.02 -12.02 -26.10
CA PRO A 602 -30.85 -11.27 -25.17
C PRO A 602 -30.10 -10.90 -23.86
N CYS A 603 -29.11 -11.72 -23.52
CA CYS A 603 -28.20 -11.54 -22.37
C CYS A 603 -26.87 -12.26 -22.62
N ARG A 604 -26.04 -12.42 -21.60
CA ARG A 604 -24.78 -13.17 -21.73
C ARG A 604 -25.04 -14.64 -21.98
N VAL A 605 -24.41 -15.22 -22.99
CA VAL A 605 -24.53 -16.65 -23.34
C VAL A 605 -23.22 -17.35 -22.95
N VAL A 606 -23.34 -18.38 -22.13
CA VAL A 606 -22.27 -19.27 -21.70
C VAL A 606 -22.50 -20.64 -22.33
N ILE A 607 -21.52 -21.14 -23.06
CA ILE A 607 -21.56 -22.42 -23.73
C ILE A 607 -20.64 -23.40 -23.01
N GLU A 608 -21.21 -24.44 -22.43
CA GLU A 608 -20.49 -25.51 -21.78
C GLU A 608 -20.14 -26.59 -22.80
N SER A 609 -18.84 -26.92 -22.89
CA SER A 609 -18.33 -27.97 -23.78
C SER A 609 -17.67 -29.06 -22.96
N THR A 610 -18.33 -30.23 -22.89
CA THR A 610 -17.74 -31.39 -22.23
C THR A 610 -17.01 -32.28 -23.22
N PRO A 611 -15.86 -32.86 -22.88
CA PRO A 611 -15.18 -33.80 -23.76
C PRO A 611 -16.06 -35.06 -23.96
N PRO A 612 -16.10 -35.63 -25.17
CA PRO A 612 -16.89 -36.83 -25.42
C PRO A 612 -16.40 -38.01 -24.55
N PRO A 613 -17.27 -38.87 -24.06
CA PRO A 613 -16.90 -40.00 -23.22
C PRO A 613 -15.81 -40.86 -23.86
N ALA A 614 -14.85 -41.31 -23.07
CA ALA A 614 -13.65 -42.04 -23.54
C ALA A 614 -13.92 -43.26 -24.43
N ALA A 615 -15.11 -43.86 -24.30
CA ALA A 615 -15.56 -44.96 -25.16
C ALA A 615 -15.80 -44.52 -26.62
N THR A 616 -16.31 -43.31 -26.83
CA THR A 616 -16.64 -42.76 -28.16
C THR A 616 -15.33 -42.39 -28.89
N VAL A 617 -14.31 -41.91 -28.18
CA VAL A 617 -12.97 -41.61 -28.74
C VAL A 617 -12.26 -42.87 -29.19
N LYS A 618 -12.35 -43.97 -28.43
CA LYS A 618 -11.79 -45.27 -28.83
C LYS A 618 -12.46 -45.85 -30.07
N ARG A 619 -13.78 -45.74 -30.17
CA ARG A 619 -14.52 -46.23 -31.33
C ARG A 619 -14.22 -45.41 -32.60
N ARG A 620 -14.05 -44.12 -32.48
CA ARG A 620 -13.70 -43.22 -33.59
C ARG A 620 -12.28 -43.49 -34.09
N ARG A 621 -11.28 -43.66 -33.20
CA ARG A 621 -9.91 -44.06 -33.55
C ARG A 621 -9.83 -45.47 -34.18
N ALA A 622 -10.73 -46.37 -33.77
CA ALA A 622 -10.81 -47.72 -34.38
C ALA A 622 -11.38 -47.64 -35.79
N ILE A 623 -12.40 -46.81 -36.03
CA ILE A 623 -13.00 -46.60 -37.36
C ILE A 623 -12.03 -45.90 -38.32
N GLU A 624 -11.34 -44.84 -37.83
CA GLU A 624 -10.29 -44.14 -38.60
C GLU A 624 -9.12 -45.05 -38.96
N ARG A 625 -8.75 -45.97 -38.08
CA ARG A 625 -7.71 -46.99 -38.37
C ARG A 625 -8.18 -48.09 -39.31
N ALA A 626 -9.49 -48.41 -39.29
CA ALA A 626 -10.05 -49.41 -40.21
C ALA A 626 -10.34 -48.85 -41.62
N GLY A 627 -10.54 -47.51 -41.72
CA GLY A 627 -10.72 -46.83 -43.01
C GLY A 627 -9.42 -46.36 -43.67
N ALA A 628 -8.28 -46.52 -43.01
CA ALA A 628 -6.93 -46.16 -43.51
C ALA A 628 -6.09 -47.38 -43.92
N ALA A 629 -6.72 -48.54 -44.11
CA ALA A 629 -6.03 -49.68 -44.71
C ALA A 629 -6.22 -49.66 -46.25
N PRO A 630 -5.16 -49.79 -47.07
CA PRO A 630 -5.17 -49.61 -48.51
C PRO A 630 -5.98 -50.65 -49.22
#